data_be9c32da8001c56de0ead765b2c5aea4
#
_entry.id   be9c32da8001c56de0ead765b2c5aea4
#
_cell.length_a   1.000
_cell.length_b   1.000
_cell.length_c   1.000
_cell.angle_alpha   90.00
_cell.angle_beta   90.00
_cell.angle_gamma   90.00
#
_symmetry.space_group_name_H-M   'P 1'
#
loop_
_entity.id
_entity.type
_entity.pdbx_description
1 polymer ?
#
loop_
_entity_poly.entity_id
_entity_poly.type
_entity_poly.pdbx_seq_one_letter_code
_entity_poly.pdbx_strand_id
1 'polypeptide(L)'
;MPSSQLPLADDLYLAAHDSPRGRCLLSDATLGLGLAAGLLAELVLWRRLDVRDNHIVVIDDEPTRDPATAAVLGQLLREPGHRRIRDWISFLATGVATDLVERRLARAGLVHRKEKRGLLGTRVSFVPADSSTAGWPGTRIRVAATRGEILDTSDLVLTGLVLATGLDQHVLITLEPGERDHLFDQLRRRLPAMLQHLVGHAEAAVGDAVMARRA
;
A
#
# COMPACT_ATOMS: atom_id res chain seq x y z
N MET A 1 0.58 -16.52 19.58
CA MET A 1 0.35 -16.79 18.15
C MET A 1 1.08 -15.72 17.39
N PRO A 2 2.07 -16.02 16.52
CA PRO A 2 2.59 -14.99 15.65
C PRO A 2 1.42 -14.57 14.76
N SER A 3 1.01 -13.32 14.88
CA SER A 3 0.01 -12.72 14.01
C SER A 3 0.58 -12.81 12.60
N SER A 4 -0.05 -13.62 11.75
CA SER A 4 0.28 -13.67 10.32
C SER A 4 -0.04 -12.28 9.77
N GLN A 5 0.97 -11.42 9.71
CA GLN A 5 0.87 -10.14 9.03
C GLN A 5 0.58 -10.42 7.56
N LEU A 6 -0.42 -9.74 7.02
CA LEU A 6 -0.66 -9.79 5.58
C LEU A 6 0.47 -9.07 4.84
N PRO A 7 0.66 -9.35 3.55
CA PRO A 7 1.49 -8.54 2.70
C PRO A 7 1.08 -7.06 2.77
N LEU A 8 2.05 -6.16 2.68
CA LEU A 8 1.90 -4.73 2.93
C LEU A 8 0.83 -4.07 2.05
N ALA A 9 0.80 -4.40 0.75
CA ALA A 9 -0.18 -3.87 -0.17
C ALA A 9 -1.60 -4.40 0.12
N ASP A 10 -1.73 -5.62 0.68
CA ASP A 10 -3.00 -6.17 1.14
C ASP A 10 -3.54 -5.40 2.35
N ASP A 11 -2.67 -5.14 3.34
CA ASP A 11 -3.02 -4.33 4.50
C ASP A 11 -3.47 -2.92 4.10
N LEU A 12 -2.77 -2.28 3.14
CA LEU A 12 -3.16 -0.97 2.62
C LEU A 12 -4.51 -1.02 1.89
N TYR A 13 -4.73 -2.05 1.05
CA TYR A 13 -6.01 -2.24 0.37
C TYR A 13 -7.16 -2.36 1.37
N LEU A 14 -6.99 -3.19 2.39
CA LEU A 14 -8.01 -3.39 3.42
C LEU A 14 -8.26 -2.10 4.23
N ALA A 15 -7.20 -1.41 4.66
CA ALA A 15 -7.30 -0.13 5.36
C ALA A 15 -7.98 0.98 4.53
N ALA A 16 -7.91 0.89 3.20
CA ALA A 16 -8.55 1.83 2.29
C ALA A 16 -10.06 1.59 2.14
N HIS A 17 -10.63 0.55 2.77
CA HIS A 17 -12.06 0.25 2.67
C HIS A 17 -12.79 0.54 3.98
N ASP A 18 -13.91 1.27 3.87
CA ASP A 18 -14.84 1.51 4.98
C ASP A 18 -15.43 0.18 5.45
N SER A 19 -15.18 -0.14 6.71
CA SER A 19 -15.52 -1.39 7.36
C SER A 19 -17.01 -1.78 7.23
N PRO A 20 -18.01 -0.90 7.48
CA PRO A 20 -19.41 -1.33 7.43
C PRO A 20 -20.01 -1.47 6.02
N ARG A 21 -19.48 -0.77 5.02
CA ARG A 21 -20.08 -0.65 3.70
C ARG A 21 -19.22 -1.21 2.58
N GLY A 22 -17.98 -1.56 2.85
CA GLY A 22 -16.99 -2.01 1.86
C GLY A 22 -16.72 -0.95 0.77
N ARG A 23 -16.95 0.34 1.08
CA ARG A 23 -16.68 1.43 0.15
C ARG A 23 -15.21 1.81 0.24
N CYS A 24 -14.54 1.90 -0.89
CA CYS A 24 -13.20 2.45 -0.93
C CYS A 24 -13.22 3.95 -0.55
N LEU A 25 -12.35 4.33 0.38
CA LEU A 25 -12.19 5.69 0.90
C LEU A 25 -11.30 6.54 -0.02
N LEU A 26 -10.52 5.89 -0.86
CA LEU A 26 -9.62 6.52 -1.83
C LEU A 26 -10.22 6.53 -3.24
N SER A 27 -9.70 7.40 -4.08
CA SER A 27 -9.93 7.30 -5.52
C SER A 27 -9.14 6.14 -6.12
N ASP A 28 -9.63 5.58 -7.23
CA ASP A 28 -8.95 4.48 -7.93
C ASP A 28 -7.47 4.81 -8.23
N ALA A 29 -7.17 6.05 -8.64
CA ALA A 29 -5.81 6.50 -8.91
C ALA A 29 -4.95 6.56 -7.63
N THR A 30 -5.47 7.13 -6.54
CA THR A 30 -4.75 7.22 -5.26
C THR A 30 -4.49 5.84 -4.68
N LEU A 31 -5.51 4.96 -4.72
CA LEU A 31 -5.36 3.57 -4.30
C LEU A 31 -4.29 2.87 -5.13
N GLY A 32 -4.35 2.97 -6.46
CA GLY A 32 -3.36 2.36 -7.36
C GLY A 32 -1.93 2.80 -7.06
N LEU A 33 -1.70 4.09 -6.81
CA LEU A 33 -0.38 4.63 -6.44
C LEU A 33 0.12 4.06 -5.11
N GLY A 34 -0.74 4.01 -4.09
CA GLY A 34 -0.40 3.41 -2.80
C GLY A 34 -0.07 1.92 -2.91
N LEU A 35 -0.88 1.15 -3.65
CA LEU A 35 -0.66 -0.28 -3.86
C LEU A 35 0.60 -0.57 -4.67
N ALA A 36 0.89 0.24 -5.68
CA ALA A 36 2.12 0.15 -6.46
C ALA A 36 3.36 0.33 -5.56
N ALA A 37 3.34 1.36 -4.72
CA ALA A 37 4.41 1.58 -3.75
C ALA A 37 4.48 0.45 -2.70
N GLY A 38 3.34 -0.07 -2.26
CA GLY A 38 3.27 -1.22 -1.35
C GLY A 38 3.93 -2.48 -1.92
N LEU A 39 3.62 -2.85 -3.17
CA LEU A 39 4.24 -4.00 -3.84
C LEU A 39 5.75 -3.83 -4.05
N LEU A 40 6.20 -2.62 -4.39
CA LEU A 40 7.62 -2.32 -4.49
C LEU A 40 8.32 -2.39 -3.12
N ALA A 41 7.66 -1.90 -2.05
CA ALA A 41 8.17 -1.99 -0.69
C ALA A 41 8.28 -3.45 -0.20
N GLU A 42 7.32 -4.32 -0.55
CA GLU A 42 7.41 -5.76 -0.27
C GLU A 42 8.67 -6.36 -0.88
N LEU A 43 8.97 -6.04 -2.14
CA LEU A 43 10.19 -6.52 -2.82
C LEU A 43 11.47 -5.97 -2.18
N VAL A 44 11.46 -4.73 -1.69
CA VAL A 44 12.59 -4.17 -0.93
C VAL A 44 12.76 -4.89 0.41
N LEU A 45 11.68 -5.12 1.15
CA LEU A 45 11.71 -5.86 2.43
C LEU A 45 12.21 -7.29 2.26
N TRP A 46 11.90 -7.94 1.15
CA TRP A 46 12.37 -9.29 0.81
C TRP A 46 13.75 -9.31 0.13
N ARG A 47 14.43 -8.16 0.10
CA ARG A 47 15.77 -8.02 -0.49
C ARG A 47 15.86 -8.46 -1.96
N ARG A 48 14.80 -8.27 -2.72
CA ARG A 48 14.77 -8.42 -4.18
C ARG A 48 15.15 -7.11 -4.88
N LEU A 49 14.78 -5.99 -4.27
CA LEU A 49 15.05 -4.65 -4.77
C LEU A 49 15.84 -3.82 -3.76
N ASP A 50 16.61 -2.89 -4.29
CA ASP A 50 17.21 -1.78 -3.57
C ASP A 50 16.80 -0.46 -4.24
N VAL A 51 16.93 0.64 -3.52
CA VAL A 51 16.65 1.99 -4.02
C VAL A 51 17.94 2.82 -3.92
N ARG A 52 18.45 3.24 -5.07
CA ARG A 52 19.67 4.05 -5.19
C ARG A 52 19.42 5.22 -6.13
N ASP A 53 19.73 6.44 -5.71
CA ASP A 53 19.62 7.65 -6.53
C ASP A 53 18.27 7.76 -7.29
N ASN A 54 17.17 7.54 -6.57
CA ASN A 54 15.80 7.53 -7.12
C ASN A 54 15.53 6.44 -8.18
N HIS A 55 16.40 5.43 -8.28
CA HIS A 55 16.24 4.30 -9.17
C HIS A 55 15.98 3.01 -8.40
N ILE A 56 15.19 2.14 -9.00
CA ILE A 56 15.02 0.77 -8.53
C ILE A 56 16.14 -0.08 -9.10
N VAL A 57 16.82 -0.80 -8.22
CA VAL A 57 17.90 -1.75 -8.58
C VAL A 57 17.46 -3.14 -8.18
N VAL A 58 17.39 -4.07 -9.14
CA VAL A 58 17.18 -5.48 -8.85
C VAL A 58 18.48 -6.04 -8.30
N ILE A 59 18.43 -6.58 -7.07
CA ILE A 59 19.59 -7.18 -6.38
C ILE A 59 19.51 -8.71 -6.35
N ASP A 60 18.32 -9.25 -6.53
CA ASP A 60 18.08 -10.67 -6.64
C ASP A 60 16.89 -10.90 -7.58
N ASP A 61 17.10 -11.63 -8.66
CA ASP A 61 16.13 -11.90 -9.72
C ASP A 61 15.34 -13.19 -9.52
N GLU A 62 15.63 -13.95 -8.45
CA GLU A 62 14.90 -15.17 -8.14
C GLU A 62 13.43 -14.86 -7.86
N PRO A 63 12.49 -15.56 -8.53
CA PRO A 63 11.06 -15.33 -8.34
C PRO A 63 10.64 -15.45 -6.89
N THR A 64 9.81 -14.53 -6.43
CA THR A 64 9.21 -14.63 -5.10
C THR A 64 8.15 -15.73 -5.06
N ARG A 65 7.85 -16.25 -3.88
CA ARG A 65 6.78 -17.25 -3.70
C ARG A 65 5.38 -16.63 -3.85
N ASP A 66 5.26 -15.33 -3.71
CA ASP A 66 4.01 -14.62 -3.89
C ASP A 66 3.81 -14.22 -5.36
N PRO A 67 2.69 -14.61 -6.00
CA PRO A 67 2.45 -14.33 -7.41
C PRO A 67 2.35 -12.84 -7.77
N ALA A 68 1.91 -11.98 -6.83
CA ALA A 68 1.77 -10.56 -7.11
C ALA A 68 3.14 -9.88 -7.22
N THR A 69 4.00 -10.09 -6.24
CA THR A 69 5.36 -9.55 -6.27
C THR A 69 6.24 -10.23 -7.32
N ALA A 70 6.04 -11.54 -7.60
CA ALA A 70 6.72 -12.22 -8.70
C ALA A 70 6.38 -11.58 -10.06
N ALA A 71 5.12 -11.20 -10.28
CA ALA A 71 4.69 -10.52 -11.49
C ALA A 71 5.35 -9.14 -11.62
N VAL A 72 5.43 -8.36 -10.54
CA VAL A 72 6.11 -7.06 -10.53
C VAL A 72 7.60 -7.22 -10.80
N LEU A 73 8.28 -8.14 -10.11
CA LEU A 73 9.69 -8.42 -10.34
C LEU A 73 9.96 -8.85 -11.79
N GLY A 74 9.14 -9.74 -12.33
CA GLY A 74 9.24 -10.17 -13.72
C GLY A 74 9.05 -9.03 -14.71
N GLN A 75 8.22 -8.01 -14.40
CA GLN A 75 8.07 -6.83 -15.23
C GLN A 75 9.31 -5.94 -15.17
N LEU A 76 9.87 -5.72 -13.97
CA LEU A 76 11.11 -4.97 -13.77
C LEU A 76 12.30 -5.58 -14.55
N LEU A 77 12.36 -6.90 -14.62
CA LEU A 77 13.43 -7.63 -15.34
C LEU A 77 13.29 -7.51 -16.87
N ARG A 78 12.05 -7.45 -17.38
CA ARG A 78 11.79 -7.31 -18.83
C ARG A 78 12.06 -5.91 -19.37
N GLU A 79 12.01 -4.88 -18.51
CA GLU A 79 12.18 -3.47 -18.90
C GLU A 79 13.41 -2.83 -18.19
N PRO A 80 14.64 -3.21 -18.58
CA PRO A 80 15.85 -2.79 -17.85
C PRO A 80 16.19 -1.30 -18.01
N GLY A 81 15.54 -0.58 -18.94
CA GLY A 81 15.83 0.84 -19.21
C GLY A 81 15.10 1.85 -18.33
N HIS A 82 13.97 1.50 -17.74
CA HIS A 82 13.10 2.41 -16.99
C HIS A 82 13.12 2.04 -15.51
N ARG A 83 14.05 2.64 -14.76
CA ARG A 83 14.28 2.26 -13.35
C ARG A 83 13.98 3.35 -12.34
N ARG A 84 13.43 4.50 -12.75
CA ARG A 84 13.02 5.55 -11.79
C ARG A 84 11.82 5.06 -10.96
N ILE A 85 11.89 5.22 -9.66
CA ILE A 85 10.82 4.83 -8.72
C ILE A 85 9.47 5.40 -9.18
N ARG A 86 9.44 6.70 -9.52
CA ARG A 86 8.22 7.39 -9.93
C ARG A 86 7.57 6.78 -11.16
N ASP A 87 8.38 6.42 -12.16
CA ASP A 87 7.88 5.85 -13.42
C ASP A 87 7.25 4.48 -13.16
N TRP A 88 7.88 3.66 -12.30
CA TRP A 88 7.34 2.37 -11.90
C TRP A 88 6.07 2.48 -11.05
N ILE A 89 6.03 3.40 -10.09
CA ILE A 89 4.81 3.65 -9.31
C ILE A 89 3.68 4.05 -10.26
N SER A 90 3.93 4.99 -11.18
CA SER A 90 2.93 5.46 -12.15
C SER A 90 2.45 4.35 -13.08
N PHE A 91 3.37 3.53 -13.61
CA PHE A 91 3.04 2.39 -14.46
C PHE A 91 2.18 1.36 -13.73
N LEU A 92 2.60 0.92 -12.56
CA LEU A 92 1.86 -0.07 -11.78
C LEU A 92 0.49 0.45 -11.33
N ALA A 93 0.36 1.75 -11.10
CA ALA A 93 -0.89 2.40 -10.68
C ALA A 93 -1.96 2.44 -11.79
N THR A 94 -1.62 2.14 -13.05
CA THR A 94 -2.59 2.10 -14.17
C THR A 94 -3.60 0.94 -14.09
N GLY A 95 -3.72 0.29 -12.95
CA GLY A 95 -4.61 -0.84 -12.67
C GLY A 95 -3.86 -2.14 -12.36
N VAL A 96 -2.59 -2.25 -12.77
CA VAL A 96 -1.78 -3.47 -12.56
C VAL A 96 -1.66 -3.82 -11.08
N ALA A 97 -1.28 -2.85 -10.24
CA ALA A 97 -1.14 -3.09 -8.79
C ALA A 97 -2.46 -3.49 -8.14
N THR A 98 -3.55 -2.81 -8.49
CA THR A 98 -4.90 -3.11 -7.96
C THR A 98 -5.32 -4.53 -8.35
N ASP A 99 -5.20 -4.90 -9.62
CA ASP A 99 -5.51 -6.26 -10.11
C ASP A 99 -4.72 -7.35 -9.39
N LEU A 100 -3.43 -7.14 -9.17
CA LEU A 100 -2.54 -8.10 -8.51
C LEU A 100 -2.96 -8.30 -7.04
N VAL A 101 -3.20 -7.21 -6.32
CA VAL A 101 -3.60 -7.23 -4.90
C VAL A 101 -4.99 -7.83 -4.75
N GLU A 102 -5.96 -7.42 -5.56
CA GLU A 102 -7.34 -7.96 -5.52
C GLU A 102 -7.37 -9.47 -5.78
N ARG A 103 -6.59 -9.96 -6.75
CA ARG A 103 -6.46 -11.40 -7.01
C ARG A 103 -5.80 -12.14 -5.85
N ARG A 104 -4.80 -11.55 -5.19
CA ARG A 104 -4.14 -12.12 -4.01
C ARG A 104 -5.12 -12.21 -2.84
N LEU A 105 -5.81 -11.14 -2.52
CA LEU A 105 -6.83 -11.08 -1.47
C LEU A 105 -8.01 -12.03 -1.75
N ALA A 106 -8.46 -12.12 -3.01
CA ALA A 106 -9.53 -13.03 -3.38
C ALA A 106 -9.15 -14.50 -3.21
N ARG A 107 -7.91 -14.88 -3.57
CA ARG A 107 -7.40 -16.24 -3.31
C ARG A 107 -7.30 -16.57 -1.83
N ALA A 108 -6.99 -15.57 -1.00
CA ALA A 108 -6.96 -15.69 0.45
C ALA A 108 -8.36 -15.67 1.11
N GLY A 109 -9.44 -15.43 0.33
CA GLY A 109 -10.80 -15.31 0.84
C GLY A 109 -11.06 -14.03 1.65
N LEU A 110 -10.17 -13.04 1.57
CA LEU A 110 -10.25 -11.80 2.35
C LEU A 110 -11.12 -10.72 1.65
N VAL A 111 -11.37 -10.88 0.36
CA VAL A 111 -12.30 -10.06 -0.41
C VAL A 111 -13.22 -10.93 -1.26
N HIS A 112 -14.40 -10.44 -1.56
CA HIS A 112 -15.31 -11.07 -2.49
C HIS A 112 -15.68 -10.12 -3.62
N ARG A 113 -15.96 -10.70 -4.80
CA ARG A 113 -16.37 -9.96 -5.98
C ARG A 113 -17.79 -9.46 -5.83
N LYS A 114 -17.97 -8.16 -6.04
CA LYS A 114 -19.28 -7.50 -6.05
C LYS A 114 -19.53 -6.88 -7.40
N GLU A 115 -20.65 -7.25 -8.01
CA GLU A 115 -21.09 -6.66 -9.28
C GLU A 115 -22.15 -5.61 -9.00
N LYS A 116 -21.95 -4.41 -9.53
CA LYS A 116 -22.96 -3.35 -9.49
C LYS A 116 -23.39 -3.03 -10.92
N ARG A 117 -24.63 -3.33 -11.25
CA ARG A 117 -25.23 -2.93 -12.52
C ARG A 117 -25.55 -1.44 -12.48
N GLY A 118 -25.08 -0.69 -13.48
CA GLY A 118 -25.37 0.72 -13.69
C GLY A 118 -25.88 0.97 -15.10
N LEU A 119 -26.29 2.20 -15.39
CA LEU A 119 -26.79 2.61 -16.72
C LEU A 119 -25.74 2.45 -17.84
N LEU A 120 -24.46 2.49 -17.50
CA LEU A 120 -23.33 2.40 -18.43
C LEU A 120 -22.64 1.02 -18.44
N GLY A 121 -23.25 0.00 -17.84
CA GLY A 121 -22.71 -1.36 -17.79
C GLY A 121 -22.54 -1.91 -16.37
N THR A 122 -21.93 -3.10 -16.28
CA THR A 122 -21.64 -3.75 -14.99
C THR A 122 -20.25 -3.36 -14.51
N ARG A 123 -20.18 -2.69 -13.35
CA ARG A 123 -18.92 -2.42 -12.66
C ARG A 123 -18.63 -3.58 -11.68
N VAL A 124 -17.49 -4.18 -11.84
CA VAL A 124 -16.95 -5.18 -10.89
C VAL A 124 -16.08 -4.44 -9.88
N SER A 125 -16.24 -4.74 -8.60
CA SER A 125 -15.38 -4.28 -7.52
C SER A 125 -15.14 -5.42 -6.55
N PHE A 126 -14.03 -5.39 -5.84
CA PHE A 126 -13.76 -6.31 -4.76
C PHE A 126 -13.97 -5.57 -3.43
N VAL A 127 -14.65 -6.21 -2.50
CA VAL A 127 -14.93 -5.63 -1.18
C VAL A 127 -14.47 -6.61 -0.11
N PRO A 128 -13.98 -6.10 1.05
CA PRO A 128 -13.58 -6.96 2.16
C PRO A 128 -14.67 -7.95 2.56
N ALA A 129 -14.26 -9.17 2.94
CA ALA A 129 -15.17 -10.24 3.29
C ALA A 129 -16.03 -9.91 4.52
N ASP A 130 -15.43 -9.21 5.47
CA ASP A 130 -16.10 -8.72 6.68
C ASP A 130 -15.45 -7.43 7.19
N SER A 131 -16.12 -6.80 8.14
CA SER A 131 -15.71 -5.52 8.71
C SER A 131 -14.46 -5.60 9.59
N SER A 132 -14.23 -6.72 10.25
CA SER A 132 -13.04 -6.91 11.10
C SER A 132 -11.80 -7.06 10.25
N THR A 133 -11.90 -7.79 9.14
CA THR A 133 -10.83 -7.91 8.14
C THR A 133 -10.42 -6.55 7.59
N ALA A 134 -11.39 -5.70 7.20
CA ALA A 134 -11.09 -4.35 6.70
C ALA A 134 -10.46 -3.44 7.76
N GLY A 135 -10.97 -3.49 8.98
CA GLY A 135 -10.52 -2.62 10.08
C GLY A 135 -9.20 -3.01 10.72
N TRP A 136 -8.75 -4.26 10.55
CA TRP A 136 -7.62 -4.81 11.28
C TRP A 136 -6.30 -4.06 11.08
N PRO A 137 -5.84 -3.74 9.86
CA PRO A 137 -4.56 -3.05 9.68
C PRO A 137 -4.51 -1.69 10.38
N GLY A 138 -5.55 -0.89 10.22
CA GLY A 138 -5.65 0.40 10.89
C GLY A 138 -5.75 0.29 12.40
N THR A 139 -6.47 -0.71 12.91
CA THR A 139 -6.59 -0.96 14.35
C THR A 139 -5.25 -1.37 14.95
N ARG A 140 -4.48 -2.21 14.26
CA ARG A 140 -3.14 -2.63 14.69
C ARG A 140 -2.21 -1.43 14.89
N ILE A 141 -2.14 -0.53 13.90
CA ILE A 141 -1.33 0.69 13.99
C ILE A 141 -1.80 1.58 15.15
N ARG A 142 -3.11 1.82 15.28
CA ARG A 142 -3.64 2.66 16.37
C ARG A 142 -3.32 2.10 17.74
N VAL A 143 -3.57 0.82 17.96
CA VAL A 143 -3.31 0.16 19.27
C VAL A 143 -1.84 0.26 19.62
N ALA A 144 -0.94 0.00 18.68
CA ALA A 144 0.50 0.13 18.90
C ALA A 144 0.89 1.58 19.23
N ALA A 145 0.36 2.56 18.50
CA ALA A 145 0.62 3.98 18.73
C ALA A 145 0.11 4.44 20.11
N THR A 146 -1.14 4.08 20.48
CA THR A 146 -1.72 4.42 21.80
C THR A 146 -0.94 3.78 22.97
N ARG A 147 -0.37 2.61 22.76
CA ARG A 147 0.45 1.95 23.79
C ARG A 147 1.90 2.42 23.81
N GLY A 148 2.29 3.32 22.91
CA GLY A 148 3.68 3.73 22.76
C GLY A 148 4.61 2.60 22.32
N GLU A 149 4.06 1.57 21.66
CA GLU A 149 4.83 0.43 21.19
C GLU A 149 5.70 0.83 19.98
N ILE A 150 6.83 0.13 19.86
CA ILE A 150 7.72 0.30 18.72
C ILE A 150 7.16 -0.52 17.55
N LEU A 151 6.83 0.15 16.45
CA LEU A 151 6.39 -0.49 15.22
C LEU A 151 7.56 -1.22 14.54
N ASP A 152 7.26 -2.36 13.93
CA ASP A 152 8.20 -3.01 13.04
C ASP A 152 8.31 -2.27 11.68
N THR A 153 9.24 -2.69 10.85
CA THR A 153 9.49 -2.01 9.56
C THR A 153 8.28 -2.06 8.63
N SER A 154 7.54 -3.16 8.61
CA SER A 154 6.36 -3.30 7.75
C SER A 154 5.24 -2.36 8.19
N ASP A 155 4.97 -2.27 9.49
CA ASP A 155 3.98 -1.35 10.03
C ASP A 155 4.40 0.12 9.87
N LEU A 156 5.70 0.43 9.94
CA LEU A 156 6.20 1.76 9.62
C LEU A 156 5.98 2.12 8.14
N VAL A 157 6.23 1.20 7.21
CA VAL A 157 5.95 1.44 5.79
C VAL A 157 4.46 1.60 5.56
N LEU A 158 3.63 0.73 6.14
CA LEU A 158 2.17 0.85 6.04
C LEU A 158 1.68 2.21 6.56
N THR A 159 2.20 2.65 7.71
CA THR A 159 1.89 3.97 8.26
C THR A 159 2.31 5.09 7.31
N GLY A 160 3.50 5.01 6.72
CA GLY A 160 3.96 5.96 5.70
C GLY A 160 3.04 6.01 4.48
N LEU A 161 2.59 4.85 3.98
CA LEU A 161 1.66 4.79 2.85
C LEU A 161 0.24 5.29 3.22
N VAL A 162 -0.21 5.05 4.45
CA VAL A 162 -1.45 5.62 4.98
C VAL A 162 -1.41 7.16 4.96
N LEU A 163 -0.28 7.76 5.37
CA LEU A 163 -0.07 9.21 5.29
C LEU A 163 0.01 9.68 3.84
N ALA A 164 0.83 9.05 3.02
CA ALA A 164 1.04 9.42 1.62
C ALA A 164 -0.26 9.39 0.78
N THR A 165 -1.20 8.52 1.13
CA THR A 165 -2.48 8.39 0.43
C THR A 165 -3.62 9.22 1.05
N GLY A 166 -3.39 9.90 2.19
CA GLY A 166 -4.40 10.66 2.91
C GLY A 166 -5.40 9.80 3.70
N LEU A 167 -5.11 8.52 3.91
CA LEU A 167 -5.92 7.62 4.75
C LEU A 167 -5.81 7.92 6.24
N ASP A 168 -4.81 8.68 6.67
CA ASP A 168 -4.58 9.07 8.06
C ASP A 168 -5.81 9.72 8.69
N GLN A 169 -6.59 10.48 7.91
CA GLN A 169 -7.84 11.08 8.35
C GLN A 169 -8.90 10.05 8.78
N HIS A 170 -8.76 8.80 8.35
CA HIS A 170 -9.65 7.70 8.70
C HIS A 170 -8.98 6.72 9.66
N VAL A 171 -7.73 6.39 9.39
CA VAL A 171 -6.98 5.36 10.15
C VAL A 171 -6.47 5.91 11.47
N LEU A 172 -5.99 7.16 11.52
CA LEU A 172 -5.34 7.75 12.71
C LEU A 172 -6.20 8.81 13.42
N ILE A 173 -7.49 8.92 13.07
CA ILE A 173 -8.36 10.00 13.55
C ILE A 173 -8.52 10.02 15.08
N THR A 174 -8.44 8.88 15.73
CA THR A 174 -8.65 8.74 17.18
C THR A 174 -7.36 8.89 18.00
N LEU A 175 -6.20 9.04 17.36
CA LEU A 175 -4.94 9.25 18.05
C LEU A 175 -4.85 10.65 18.61
N GLU A 176 -4.43 10.76 19.86
CA GLU A 176 -4.09 12.03 20.51
C GLU A 176 -2.84 12.66 19.87
N PRO A 177 -2.67 14.00 19.98
CA PRO A 177 -1.52 14.69 19.36
C PRO A 177 -0.16 14.07 19.75
N GLY A 178 0.05 13.74 21.03
CA GLY A 178 1.30 13.13 21.48
C GLY A 178 1.55 11.72 20.94
N GLU A 179 0.50 10.92 20.72
CA GLU A 179 0.58 9.60 20.11
C GLU A 179 0.97 9.73 18.62
N ARG A 180 0.41 10.71 17.91
CA ARG A 180 0.77 11.03 16.53
C ARG A 180 2.21 11.50 16.41
N ASP A 181 2.66 12.39 17.28
CA ASP A 181 4.03 12.90 17.30
C ASP A 181 5.02 11.76 17.52
N HIS A 182 4.72 10.84 18.45
CA HIS A 182 5.54 9.65 18.67
C HIS A 182 5.59 8.75 17.44
N LEU A 183 4.45 8.53 16.75
CA LEU A 183 4.38 7.75 15.52
C LEU A 183 5.20 8.38 14.38
N PHE A 184 5.12 9.71 14.21
CA PHE A 184 5.91 10.43 13.22
C PHE A 184 7.42 10.43 13.53
N ASP A 185 7.78 10.47 14.81
CA ASP A 185 9.17 10.31 15.25
C ASP A 185 9.72 8.92 14.91
N GLN A 186 8.92 7.88 15.09
CA GLN A 186 9.31 6.53 14.68
C GLN A 186 9.54 6.45 13.16
N LEU A 187 8.64 7.01 12.34
CA LEU A 187 8.80 7.05 10.88
C LEU A 187 10.10 7.74 10.48
N ARG A 188 10.40 8.91 11.04
CA ARG A 188 11.61 9.67 10.71
C ARG A 188 12.89 8.97 11.11
N ARG A 189 12.90 8.30 12.28
CA ARG A 189 14.14 7.76 12.88
C ARG A 189 14.40 6.31 12.57
N ARG A 190 13.34 5.52 12.29
CA ARG A 190 13.43 4.07 12.24
C ARG A 190 13.12 3.46 10.87
N LEU A 191 12.39 4.17 10.02
CA LEU A 191 12.13 3.69 8.67
C LEU A 191 13.44 3.75 7.86
N PRO A 192 13.91 2.64 7.25
CA PRO A 192 15.10 2.63 6.42
C PRO A 192 15.04 3.65 5.28
N ALA A 193 16.14 4.33 4.97
CA ALA A 193 16.19 5.43 4.00
C ALA A 193 15.58 5.05 2.63
N MET A 194 15.87 3.83 2.14
CA MET A 194 15.32 3.35 0.86
C MET A 194 13.78 3.27 0.87
N LEU A 195 13.19 2.90 2.00
CA LEU A 195 11.73 2.84 2.16
C LEU A 195 11.14 4.23 2.39
N GLN A 196 11.88 5.14 3.06
CA GLN A 196 11.49 6.55 3.16
C GLN A 196 11.42 7.19 1.77
N HIS A 197 12.40 6.95 0.90
CA HIS A 197 12.39 7.45 -0.48
C HIS A 197 11.20 6.89 -1.26
N LEU A 198 10.91 5.60 -1.15
CA LEU A 198 9.78 4.98 -1.83
C LEU A 198 8.44 5.60 -1.40
N VAL A 199 8.22 5.76 -0.08
CA VAL A 199 7.02 6.41 0.48
C VAL A 199 6.94 7.87 0.02
N GLY A 200 8.05 8.62 0.04
CA GLY A 200 8.08 10.01 -0.44
C GLY A 200 7.74 10.15 -1.92
N HIS A 201 8.17 9.20 -2.77
CA HIS A 201 7.77 9.17 -4.18
C HIS A 201 6.28 8.85 -4.36
N ALA A 202 5.71 7.96 -3.52
CA ALA A 202 4.27 7.69 -3.53
C ALA A 202 3.48 8.95 -3.13
N GLU A 203 3.89 9.65 -2.07
CA GLU A 203 3.28 10.89 -1.62
C GLU A 203 3.29 11.96 -2.71
N ALA A 204 4.44 12.19 -3.36
CA ALA A 204 4.56 13.13 -4.45
C ALA A 204 3.64 12.76 -5.63
N ALA A 205 3.57 11.48 -6.02
CA ALA A 205 2.71 11.02 -7.09
C ALA A 205 1.22 11.19 -6.76
N VAL A 206 0.82 10.96 -5.51
CA VAL A 206 -0.55 11.21 -5.03
C VAL A 206 -0.86 12.71 -5.07
N GLY A 207 0.05 13.56 -4.62
CA GLY A 207 -0.10 15.00 -4.68
C GLY A 207 -0.34 15.48 -6.11
N ASP A 208 0.46 15.03 -7.07
CA ASP A 208 0.29 15.36 -8.49
C ASP A 208 -1.07 14.88 -9.04
N ALA A 209 -1.50 13.67 -8.70
CA ALA A 209 -2.79 13.13 -9.12
C ALA A 209 -3.98 13.91 -8.56
N VAL A 210 -3.87 14.43 -7.34
CA VAL A 210 -4.89 15.29 -6.71
C VAL A 210 -4.94 16.66 -7.39
N MET A 211 -3.79 17.25 -7.71
CA MET A 211 -3.72 18.55 -8.39
C MET A 211 -4.27 18.47 -9.82
N ALA A 212 -3.91 17.41 -10.56
CA ALA A 212 -4.41 17.20 -11.93
C ALA A 212 -5.93 17.04 -12.05
N ARG A 213 -6.62 16.68 -10.95
CA ARG A 213 -8.09 16.59 -10.91
C ARG A 213 -8.79 17.91 -10.65
N ARG A 214 -8.06 18.87 -10.10
CA ARG A 214 -8.59 20.21 -9.75
C ARG A 214 -8.40 21.21 -10.89
N ALA A 215 -7.52 20.92 -11.83
CA ALA A 215 -7.27 21.70 -13.04
C ALA A 215 -8.23 21.29 -14.17
#